data_6ec516e922f4b62707d78b07431af8d6
#
_entry.id   6ec516e922f4b62707d78b07431af8d6
#
_cell.length_a   1.000
_cell.length_b   1.000
_cell.length_c   1.000
_cell.angle_alpha   90.00
_cell.angle_beta   90.00
_cell.angle_gamma   90.00
#
_symmetry.space_group_name_H-M   'P 1'
#
loop_
_entity.id
_entity.type
_entity.pdbx_description
1 polymer ?
#
loop_
_entity_poly.entity_id
_entity_poly.type
_entity_poly.pdbx_seq_one_letter_code
_entity_poly.pdbx_strand_id
1 'polypeptide(L)'
;MAAHSLRVLLATAKVNLTMTWRFFSWTGFALRFCAPIMTLGAAWVLYNHVYNGMTSPEFRSAVGASDYLSFITIGNAFYVFVFSAAFVVGRVMFWERATGTIEATFITPMNRLAHMAGVMMAAAVNSTIDFVAVFLIASLFGFQASSFNLLLFFSSLLLTAFALFGIGLMTNAITLTFRDRTTTSNTLMILFMVFSGIVCPVELMPSWAQIISKALPLTYGIRLMRASLVRPEGYNLLHDLVGLITLGIVFVGIGTITLKLIERNLKKKALFSVF
;
A
#
# COMPACT_ATOMS: atom_id res chain seq x y z
N MET A 1 15.84 -5.23 26.03
CA MET A 1 15.57 -5.60 24.61
C MET A 1 14.51 -4.68 23.95
N ALA A 2 13.35 -4.47 24.53
CA ALA A 2 12.30 -3.62 23.93
C ALA A 2 12.74 -2.16 23.65
N ALA A 3 13.41 -1.51 24.60
CA ALA A 3 13.91 -0.13 24.43
C ALA A 3 14.96 0.00 23.30
N HIS A 4 15.78 -1.03 23.08
CA HIS A 4 16.74 -1.05 21.98
C HIS A 4 16.03 -1.19 20.64
N SER A 5 15.06 -2.09 20.53
CA SER A 5 14.26 -2.25 19.30
C SER A 5 13.48 -1.00 18.93
N LEU A 6 12.94 -0.28 19.92
CA LEU A 6 12.24 1.00 19.68
C LEU A 6 13.21 2.08 19.19
N ARG A 7 14.41 2.16 19.76
CA ARG A 7 15.44 3.10 19.28
C ARG A 7 15.85 2.80 17.83
N VAL A 8 16.05 1.52 17.46
CA VAL A 8 16.34 1.10 16.09
C VAL A 8 15.22 1.53 15.16
N LEU A 9 13.96 1.27 15.51
CA LEU A 9 12.79 1.64 14.72
C LEU A 9 12.75 3.15 14.46
N LEU A 10 12.83 3.96 15.52
CA LEU A 10 12.75 5.42 15.41
C LEU A 10 13.96 6.01 14.65
N ALA A 11 15.18 5.49 14.90
CA ALA A 11 16.38 5.92 14.18
C ALA A 11 16.26 5.62 12.67
N THR A 12 15.80 4.41 12.33
CA THR A 12 15.59 4.02 10.93
C THR A 12 14.52 4.87 10.26
N ALA A 13 13.40 5.09 10.93
CA ALA A 13 12.35 5.95 10.40
C ALA A 13 12.85 7.39 10.17
N LYS A 14 13.57 7.96 11.12
CA LYS A 14 14.15 9.31 11.00
C LYS A 14 15.15 9.39 9.84
N VAL A 15 16.06 8.42 9.70
CA VAL A 15 17.04 8.39 8.60
C VAL A 15 16.32 8.32 7.26
N ASN A 16 15.37 7.40 7.09
CA ASN A 16 14.64 7.25 5.82
C ASN A 16 13.83 8.51 5.47
N LEU A 17 13.13 9.12 6.43
CA LEU A 17 12.44 10.40 6.22
C LEU A 17 13.43 11.50 5.83
N THR A 18 14.52 11.67 6.57
CA THR A 18 15.54 12.69 6.28
C THR A 18 16.15 12.49 4.90
N MET A 19 16.46 11.25 4.51
CA MET A 19 16.99 10.95 3.18
C MET A 19 15.98 11.28 2.08
N THR A 20 14.71 10.91 2.24
CA THR A 20 13.66 11.24 1.26
C THR A 20 13.56 12.74 1.05
N TRP A 21 13.57 13.54 2.13
CA TRP A 21 13.45 15.00 2.03
C TRP A 21 14.75 15.68 1.60
N ARG A 22 15.92 15.15 1.96
CA ARG A 22 17.21 15.70 1.56
C ARG A 22 17.49 15.52 0.07
N PHE A 23 17.08 14.38 -0.49
CA PHE A 23 17.19 14.10 -1.93
C PHE A 23 15.90 14.41 -2.69
N PHE A 24 15.07 15.28 -2.12
CA PHE A 24 13.84 15.71 -2.75
C PHE A 24 14.16 16.42 -4.08
N SER A 25 13.63 15.83 -5.16
CA SER A 25 13.70 16.41 -6.50
C SER A 25 12.31 16.83 -6.93
N TRP A 26 12.13 18.08 -7.29
CA TRP A 26 10.87 18.60 -7.82
C TRP A 26 10.40 17.82 -9.06
N THR A 27 11.35 17.43 -9.93
CA THR A 27 11.04 16.63 -11.11
C THR A 27 10.55 15.23 -10.74
N GLY A 28 11.21 14.56 -9.80
CA GLY A 28 10.78 13.26 -9.29
C GLY A 28 9.45 13.31 -8.57
N PHE A 29 9.17 14.40 -7.85
CA PHE A 29 7.88 14.63 -7.20
C PHE A 29 6.78 14.84 -8.24
N ALA A 30 6.98 15.71 -9.23
CA ALA A 30 6.01 15.94 -10.30
C ALA A 30 5.70 14.66 -11.10
N LEU A 31 6.73 13.87 -11.42
CA LEU A 31 6.55 12.60 -12.14
C LEU A 31 5.72 11.57 -11.37
N ARG A 32 5.71 11.58 -10.03
CA ARG A 32 4.86 10.70 -9.21
C ARG A 32 3.37 10.93 -9.46
N PHE A 33 2.99 12.17 -9.79
CA PHE A 33 1.58 12.54 -10.01
C PHE A 33 1.15 12.46 -11.47
N CYS A 34 2.06 12.25 -12.42
CA CYS A 34 1.69 12.11 -13.83
C CYS A 34 0.70 10.96 -14.03
N ALA A 35 0.96 9.77 -13.50
CA ALA A 35 0.06 8.63 -13.65
C ALA A 35 -1.30 8.85 -12.94
N PRO A 36 -1.37 9.29 -11.67
CA PRO A 36 -2.63 9.68 -11.03
C PRO A 36 -3.41 10.75 -11.79
N ILE A 37 -2.76 11.79 -12.28
CA ILE A 37 -3.41 12.87 -13.05
C ILE A 37 -3.97 12.33 -14.35
N MET A 38 -3.21 11.51 -15.09
CA MET A 38 -3.65 10.91 -16.33
C MET A 38 -4.86 9.97 -16.12
N THR A 39 -4.84 9.15 -15.06
CA THR A 39 -5.97 8.25 -14.74
C THR A 39 -7.21 9.01 -14.29
N LEU A 40 -7.06 10.07 -13.48
CA LEU A 40 -8.17 10.94 -13.08
C LEU A 40 -8.71 11.73 -14.26
N GLY A 41 -7.83 12.29 -15.08
CA GLY A 41 -8.23 13.02 -16.30
C GLY A 41 -8.96 12.12 -17.29
N ALA A 42 -8.46 10.91 -17.54
CA ALA A 42 -9.15 9.95 -18.40
C ALA A 42 -10.51 9.53 -17.82
N ALA A 43 -10.60 9.29 -16.51
CA ALA A 43 -11.86 8.97 -15.85
C ALA A 43 -12.87 10.13 -15.95
N TRP A 44 -12.40 11.38 -15.78
CA TRP A 44 -13.22 12.57 -15.91
C TRP A 44 -13.76 12.75 -17.34
N VAL A 45 -12.90 12.58 -18.36
CA VAL A 45 -13.29 12.65 -19.79
C VAL A 45 -14.30 11.57 -20.11
N LEU A 46 -14.06 10.32 -19.70
CA LEU A 46 -15.00 9.22 -19.91
C LEU A 46 -16.35 9.49 -19.25
N TYR A 47 -16.33 9.93 -17.99
CA TYR A 47 -17.56 10.19 -17.24
C TYR A 47 -18.42 11.31 -17.86
N ASN A 48 -17.78 12.43 -18.21
CA ASN A 48 -18.52 13.61 -18.70
C ASN A 48 -18.85 13.55 -20.20
N HIS A 49 -17.94 13.00 -21.03
CA HIS A 49 -18.10 13.06 -22.50
C HIS A 49 -18.60 11.76 -23.13
N VAL A 50 -18.32 10.62 -22.52
CA VAL A 50 -18.77 9.33 -23.06
C VAL A 50 -20.05 8.87 -22.38
N TYR A 51 -20.09 8.94 -21.06
CA TYR A 51 -21.25 8.49 -20.28
C TYR A 51 -22.24 9.60 -19.95
N ASN A 52 -21.99 10.86 -20.37
CA ASN A 52 -22.83 12.02 -20.10
C ASN A 52 -23.26 12.16 -18.63
N GLY A 53 -22.35 11.84 -17.70
CA GLY A 53 -22.62 11.83 -16.27
C GLY A 53 -23.50 10.68 -15.77
N MET A 54 -23.87 9.73 -16.64
CA MET A 54 -24.71 8.60 -16.27
C MET A 54 -23.82 7.39 -15.93
N THR A 55 -24.10 6.77 -14.80
CA THR A 55 -23.52 5.47 -14.40
C THR A 55 -24.54 4.37 -14.57
N SER A 56 -24.09 3.15 -14.90
CA SER A 56 -25.01 2.01 -15.03
C SER A 56 -25.74 1.74 -13.69
N PRO A 57 -27.00 1.27 -13.75
CA PRO A 57 -27.76 0.92 -12.53
C PRO A 57 -27.02 -0.11 -11.66
N GLU A 58 -26.34 -1.07 -12.30
CA GLU A 58 -25.52 -2.10 -11.64
C GLU A 58 -24.35 -1.51 -10.86
N PHE A 59 -23.66 -0.52 -11.44
CA PHE A 59 -22.57 0.18 -10.76
C PHE A 59 -23.08 0.96 -9.54
N ARG A 60 -24.21 1.66 -9.68
CA ARG A 60 -24.84 2.40 -8.56
C ARG A 60 -25.25 1.49 -7.42
N SER A 61 -25.81 0.31 -7.72
CA SER A 61 -26.17 -0.67 -6.70
C SER A 61 -24.96 -1.27 -5.99
N ALA A 62 -23.83 -1.45 -6.69
CA ALA A 62 -22.61 -2.02 -6.15
C ALA A 62 -21.79 -1.02 -5.29
N VAL A 63 -21.82 0.28 -5.65
CA VAL A 63 -20.98 1.31 -5.02
C VAL A 63 -21.77 2.15 -4.01
N GLY A 64 -23.09 2.08 -4.05
CA GLY A 64 -23.97 2.98 -3.31
C GLY A 64 -24.16 4.32 -4.02
N ALA A 65 -24.56 5.35 -3.30
CA ALA A 65 -24.86 6.68 -3.84
C ALA A 65 -23.63 7.49 -4.29
N SER A 66 -22.42 6.89 -4.35
CA SER A 66 -21.22 7.58 -4.73
C SER A 66 -21.09 7.70 -6.25
N ASP A 67 -20.68 8.90 -6.71
CA ASP A 67 -20.39 9.14 -8.11
C ASP A 67 -19.17 8.33 -8.59
N TYR A 68 -19.18 7.98 -9.88
CA TYR A 68 -18.05 7.27 -10.51
C TYR A 68 -16.70 7.97 -10.29
N LEU A 69 -16.67 9.31 -10.37
CA LEU A 69 -15.46 10.10 -10.11
C LEU A 69 -14.95 9.91 -8.68
N SER A 70 -15.84 9.90 -7.70
CA SER A 70 -15.49 9.66 -6.30
C SER A 70 -14.91 8.26 -6.11
N PHE A 71 -15.51 7.24 -6.75
CA PHE A 71 -15.02 5.87 -6.70
C PHE A 71 -13.60 5.73 -7.23
N ILE A 72 -13.35 6.26 -8.45
CA ILE A 72 -12.03 6.19 -9.09
C ILE A 72 -11.00 7.04 -8.35
N THR A 73 -11.38 8.23 -7.87
CA THR A 73 -10.48 9.12 -7.12
C THR A 73 -9.96 8.45 -5.85
N ILE A 74 -10.87 7.90 -5.04
CA ILE A 74 -10.49 7.21 -3.80
C ILE A 74 -9.66 5.98 -4.13
N GLY A 75 -10.05 5.22 -5.16
CA GLY A 75 -9.30 4.07 -5.64
C GLY A 75 -7.87 4.43 -6.05
N ASN A 76 -7.71 5.46 -6.86
CA ASN A 76 -6.41 5.90 -7.37
C ASN A 76 -5.50 6.43 -6.24
N ALA A 77 -6.04 7.26 -5.35
CA ALA A 77 -5.30 7.76 -4.19
C ALA A 77 -4.84 6.61 -3.28
N PHE A 78 -5.74 5.65 -3.02
CA PHE A 78 -5.42 4.48 -2.23
C PHE A 78 -4.36 3.58 -2.91
N TYR A 79 -4.43 3.42 -4.24
CA TYR A 79 -3.42 2.71 -5.00
C TYR A 79 -2.03 3.34 -4.86
N VAL A 80 -1.93 4.68 -4.95
CA VAL A 80 -0.66 5.39 -4.73
C VAL A 80 -0.11 5.13 -3.33
N PHE A 81 -0.97 5.18 -2.31
CA PHE A 81 -0.61 4.85 -0.94
C PHE A 81 -0.07 3.42 -0.80
N VAL A 82 -0.79 2.45 -1.33
CA VAL A 82 -0.44 1.02 -1.28
C VAL A 82 0.87 0.75 -2.01
N PHE A 83 0.99 1.28 -3.24
CA PHE A 83 2.19 1.12 -4.05
C PHE A 83 3.43 1.66 -3.33
N SER A 84 3.35 2.90 -2.85
CA SER A 84 4.48 3.54 -2.18
C SER A 84 4.87 2.78 -0.90
N ALA A 85 3.90 2.42 -0.06
CA ALA A 85 4.16 1.75 1.22
C ALA A 85 4.71 0.32 1.06
N ALA A 86 4.04 -0.52 0.27
CA ALA A 86 4.44 -1.92 0.09
C ALA A 86 5.76 -2.07 -0.68
N PHE A 87 5.94 -1.24 -1.70
CA PHE A 87 7.12 -1.30 -2.58
C PHE A 87 8.42 -0.94 -1.84
N VAL A 88 8.36 0.04 -0.94
CA VAL A 88 9.52 0.45 -0.15
C VAL A 88 10.00 -0.69 0.75
N VAL A 89 9.09 -1.30 1.53
CA VAL A 89 9.44 -2.39 2.45
C VAL A 89 9.92 -3.63 1.69
N GLY A 90 9.27 -3.98 0.59
CA GLY A 90 9.62 -5.14 -0.22
C GLY A 90 11.01 -5.07 -0.87
N ARG A 91 11.62 -3.89 -0.93
CA ARG A 91 12.90 -3.65 -1.60
C ARG A 91 14.06 -3.27 -0.68
N VAL A 92 13.83 -3.21 0.63
CA VAL A 92 14.86 -2.77 1.59
C VAL A 92 16.15 -3.58 1.44
N MET A 93 16.07 -4.89 1.58
CA MET A 93 17.28 -5.74 1.52
C MET A 93 17.89 -5.79 0.12
N PHE A 94 17.11 -5.61 -0.91
CA PHE A 94 17.63 -5.48 -2.27
C PHE A 94 18.53 -4.23 -2.38
N TRP A 95 18.07 -3.09 -1.88
CA TRP A 95 18.86 -1.86 -1.89
C TRP A 95 20.11 -1.96 -1.02
N GLU A 96 20.00 -2.55 0.18
CA GLU A 96 21.15 -2.80 1.05
C GLU A 96 22.20 -3.67 0.35
N ARG A 97 21.77 -4.65 -0.43
CA ARG A 97 22.65 -5.47 -1.24
C ARG A 97 23.28 -4.69 -2.40
N ALA A 98 22.47 -3.92 -3.13
CA ALA A 98 22.95 -3.12 -4.27
C ALA A 98 23.95 -2.02 -3.86
N THR A 99 23.83 -1.52 -2.63
CA THR A 99 24.75 -0.51 -2.05
C THR A 99 25.90 -1.12 -1.26
N GLY A 100 26.01 -2.46 -1.19
CA GLY A 100 27.05 -3.14 -0.41
C GLY A 100 26.90 -3.03 1.11
N THR A 101 25.79 -2.50 1.61
CA THR A 101 25.56 -2.31 3.05
C THR A 101 24.93 -3.52 3.75
N ILE A 102 24.59 -4.56 2.98
CA ILE A 102 23.91 -5.75 3.53
C ILE A 102 24.78 -6.47 4.58
N GLU A 103 26.09 -6.57 4.35
CA GLU A 103 27.01 -7.23 5.30
C GLU A 103 27.06 -6.45 6.62
N ALA A 104 27.20 -5.13 6.56
CA ALA A 104 27.19 -4.27 7.74
C ALA A 104 25.88 -4.42 8.53
N THR A 105 24.75 -4.50 7.83
CA THR A 105 23.42 -4.72 8.42
C THR A 105 23.34 -6.11 9.10
N PHE A 106 24.02 -7.13 8.54
CA PHE A 106 23.99 -8.49 9.10
C PHE A 106 24.97 -8.70 10.25
N ILE A 107 26.06 -7.96 10.34
CA ILE A 107 27.03 -7.99 11.43
C ILE A 107 26.53 -7.20 12.64
N THR A 108 25.76 -6.14 12.40
CA THR A 108 25.22 -5.29 13.47
C THR A 108 24.19 -6.05 14.31
N PRO A 109 24.31 -6.06 15.66
CA PRO A 109 23.38 -6.75 16.55
C PRO A 109 22.07 -5.97 16.72
N MET A 110 21.37 -5.71 15.60
CA MET A 110 20.09 -5.00 15.61
C MET A 110 18.91 -5.94 15.33
N ASN A 111 17.74 -5.55 15.84
CA ASN A 111 16.49 -6.23 15.52
C ASN A 111 16.03 -5.82 14.11
N ARG A 112 16.11 -6.73 13.16
CA ARG A 112 15.75 -6.48 11.75
C ARG A 112 14.30 -6.19 11.53
N LEU A 113 13.41 -6.82 12.31
CA LEU A 113 11.99 -6.50 12.24
C LEU A 113 11.75 -5.05 12.68
N ALA A 114 12.46 -4.57 13.71
CA ALA A 114 12.38 -3.19 14.12
C ALA A 114 12.94 -2.22 13.06
N HIS A 115 14.01 -2.62 12.37
CA HIS A 115 14.56 -1.88 11.23
C HIS A 115 13.54 -1.77 10.09
N MET A 116 12.96 -2.88 9.66
CA MET A 116 11.95 -2.89 8.59
C MET A 116 10.65 -2.17 8.98
N ALA A 117 10.25 -2.27 10.25
CA ALA A 117 9.14 -1.50 10.77
C ALA A 117 9.41 0.01 10.76
N GLY A 118 10.64 0.43 11.03
CA GLY A 118 11.07 1.83 10.89
C GLY A 118 11.00 2.32 9.45
N VAL A 119 11.45 1.50 8.48
CA VAL A 119 11.29 1.80 7.05
C VAL A 119 9.82 1.92 6.67
N MET A 120 8.96 0.98 7.15
CA MET A 120 7.53 1.03 6.88
C MET A 120 6.88 2.29 7.45
N MET A 121 7.27 2.70 8.65
CA MET A 121 6.75 3.92 9.27
C MET A 121 7.09 5.15 8.42
N ALA A 122 8.32 5.26 7.94
CA ALA A 122 8.72 6.33 7.04
C ALA A 122 7.98 6.28 5.69
N ALA A 123 7.82 5.07 5.13
CA ALA A 123 7.07 4.86 3.90
C ALA A 123 5.59 5.25 4.07
N ALA A 124 4.95 4.87 5.17
CA ALA A 124 3.56 5.22 5.46
C ALA A 124 3.36 6.74 5.57
N VAL A 125 4.28 7.46 6.23
CA VAL A 125 4.24 8.93 6.30
C VAL A 125 4.33 9.55 4.90
N ASN A 126 5.31 9.15 4.08
CA ASN A 126 5.46 9.67 2.72
C ASN A 126 4.26 9.31 1.85
N SER A 127 3.76 8.07 1.94
CA SER A 127 2.59 7.62 1.18
C SER A 127 1.31 8.38 1.58
N THR A 128 1.19 8.77 2.85
CA THR A 128 0.05 9.60 3.31
C THR A 128 0.13 10.99 2.68
N ILE A 129 1.33 11.55 2.53
CA ILE A 129 1.52 12.84 1.84
C ILE A 129 1.14 12.72 0.37
N ASP A 130 1.61 11.65 -0.30
CA ASP A 130 1.26 11.38 -1.70
C ASP A 130 -0.26 11.18 -1.85
N PHE A 131 -0.90 10.47 -0.92
CA PHE A 131 -2.35 10.27 -0.88
C PHE A 131 -3.11 11.61 -0.80
N VAL A 132 -2.74 12.47 0.16
CA VAL A 132 -3.36 13.79 0.33
C VAL A 132 -3.16 14.65 -0.90
N ALA A 133 -1.98 14.60 -1.53
CA ALA A 133 -1.72 15.37 -2.75
C ALA A 133 -2.61 14.91 -3.92
N VAL A 134 -2.85 13.59 -4.09
CA VAL A 134 -3.80 13.08 -5.09
C VAL A 134 -5.22 13.59 -4.83
N PHE A 135 -5.64 13.66 -3.56
CA PHE A 135 -6.94 14.23 -3.19
C PHE A 135 -7.05 15.72 -3.53
N LEU A 136 -6.01 16.49 -3.26
CA LEU A 136 -5.97 17.91 -3.62
C LEU A 136 -6.06 18.11 -5.14
N ILE A 137 -5.38 17.26 -5.91
CA ILE A 137 -5.47 17.28 -7.37
C ILE A 137 -6.89 16.89 -7.82
N ALA A 138 -7.47 15.86 -7.21
CA ALA A 138 -8.82 15.40 -7.57
C ALA A 138 -9.91 16.43 -7.30
N SER A 139 -9.72 17.30 -6.30
CA SER A 139 -10.67 18.40 -6.06
C SER A 139 -10.76 19.37 -7.24
N LEU A 140 -9.70 19.52 -8.04
CA LEU A 140 -9.70 20.31 -9.28
C LEU A 140 -10.55 19.67 -10.38
N PHE A 141 -10.76 18.34 -10.33
CA PHE A 141 -11.62 17.60 -11.24
C PHE A 141 -13.07 17.45 -10.75
N GLY A 142 -13.43 18.17 -9.68
CA GLY A 142 -14.80 18.20 -9.15
C GLY A 142 -15.11 17.11 -8.10
N PHE A 143 -14.09 16.44 -7.56
CA PHE A 143 -14.30 15.54 -6.44
C PHE A 143 -14.78 16.30 -5.21
N GLN A 144 -15.88 15.83 -4.60
CA GLN A 144 -16.40 16.35 -3.33
C GLN A 144 -16.61 15.19 -2.36
N ALA A 145 -15.99 15.27 -1.21
CA ALA A 145 -16.24 14.31 -0.13
C ALA A 145 -17.63 14.62 0.47
N SER A 146 -18.56 13.68 0.40
CA SER A 146 -19.92 13.86 0.94
C SER A 146 -19.95 13.79 2.48
N SER A 147 -19.02 13.06 3.07
CA SER A 147 -18.81 13.00 4.52
C SER A 147 -17.35 12.71 4.83
N PHE A 148 -16.80 13.34 5.86
CA PHE A 148 -15.43 13.11 6.26
C PHE A 148 -15.34 12.69 7.72
N ASN A 149 -15.00 11.41 7.93
CA ASN A 149 -14.73 10.89 9.26
C ASN A 149 -13.22 10.71 9.47
N LEU A 150 -12.61 11.66 10.16
CA LEU A 150 -11.16 11.72 10.38
C LEU A 150 -10.62 10.46 11.08
N LEU A 151 -11.34 9.96 12.10
CA LEU A 151 -10.91 8.78 12.85
C LEU A 151 -10.89 7.54 11.96
N LEU A 152 -11.94 7.34 11.16
CA LEU A 152 -12.04 6.20 10.26
C LEU A 152 -11.00 6.31 9.13
N PHE A 153 -10.75 7.51 8.64
CA PHE A 153 -9.73 7.79 7.63
C PHE A 153 -8.32 7.36 8.11
N PHE A 154 -7.87 7.88 9.25
CA PHE A 154 -6.55 7.53 9.76
C PHE A 154 -6.43 6.08 10.22
N SER A 155 -7.50 5.52 10.81
CA SER A 155 -7.51 4.10 11.19
C SER A 155 -7.42 3.18 9.97
N SER A 156 -8.09 3.49 8.87
CA SER A 156 -8.01 2.71 7.63
C SER A 156 -6.60 2.76 7.02
N LEU A 157 -5.94 3.92 6.99
CA LEU A 157 -4.56 4.06 6.53
C LEU A 157 -3.58 3.27 7.42
N LEU A 158 -3.70 3.41 8.74
CA LEU A 158 -2.81 2.75 9.70
C LEU A 158 -2.94 1.22 9.64
N LEU A 159 -4.17 0.71 9.64
CA LEU A 159 -4.42 -0.73 9.56
C LEU A 159 -4.00 -1.32 8.22
N THR A 160 -4.22 -0.57 7.13
CA THR A 160 -3.74 -0.98 5.81
C THR A 160 -2.21 -0.98 5.76
N ALA A 161 -1.55 0.04 6.30
CA ALA A 161 -0.09 0.07 6.41
C ALA A 161 0.45 -1.12 7.21
N PHE A 162 -0.22 -1.50 8.30
CA PHE A 162 0.13 -2.69 9.08
C PHE A 162 0.02 -3.99 8.26
N ALA A 163 -1.05 -4.16 7.49
CA ALA A 163 -1.21 -5.33 6.62
C ALA A 163 -0.17 -5.34 5.47
N LEU A 164 0.10 -4.17 4.88
CA LEU A 164 1.12 -3.99 3.85
C LEU A 164 2.53 -4.28 4.36
N PHE A 165 2.81 -4.02 5.63
CA PHE A 165 4.07 -4.40 6.26
C PHE A 165 4.30 -5.91 6.15
N GLY A 166 3.29 -6.73 6.45
CA GLY A 166 3.36 -8.19 6.29
C GLY A 166 3.64 -8.61 4.85
N ILE A 167 2.93 -8.03 3.89
CA ILE A 167 3.13 -8.27 2.46
C ILE A 167 4.54 -7.83 2.02
N GLY A 168 5.00 -6.67 2.49
CA GLY A 168 6.34 -6.16 2.23
C GLY A 168 7.44 -7.09 2.75
N LEU A 169 7.27 -7.67 3.95
CA LEU A 169 8.20 -8.68 4.49
C LEU A 169 8.26 -9.93 3.62
N MET A 170 7.11 -10.42 3.14
CA MET A 170 7.06 -11.57 2.22
C MET A 170 7.76 -11.25 0.90
N THR A 171 7.44 -10.11 0.31
CA THR A 171 8.05 -9.64 -0.96
C THR A 171 9.56 -9.50 -0.80
N ASN A 172 10.02 -8.92 0.31
CA ASN A 172 11.44 -8.78 0.63
C ASN A 172 12.16 -10.14 0.68
N ALA A 173 11.55 -11.11 1.35
CA ALA A 173 12.06 -12.48 1.44
C ALA A 173 12.15 -13.15 0.06
N ILE A 174 11.13 -12.99 -0.79
CA ILE A 174 11.08 -13.53 -2.15
C ILE A 174 12.18 -12.87 -3.01
N THR A 175 12.30 -11.55 -2.97
CA THR A 175 13.30 -10.78 -3.74
C THR A 175 14.74 -11.20 -3.40
N LEU A 176 15.02 -11.51 -2.13
CA LEU A 176 16.31 -12.04 -1.71
C LEU A 176 16.63 -13.39 -2.35
N THR A 177 15.61 -14.24 -2.53
CA THR A 177 15.78 -15.60 -3.05
C THR A 177 15.97 -15.62 -4.56
N PHE A 178 15.12 -14.91 -5.29
CA PHE A 178 15.04 -15.00 -6.75
C PHE A 178 15.90 -13.98 -7.51
N ARG A 179 16.60 -13.09 -6.81
CA ARG A 179 17.41 -11.99 -7.40
C ARG A 179 16.63 -11.07 -8.36
N ASP A 180 15.33 -11.24 -8.45
CA ASP A 180 14.47 -10.45 -9.33
C ASP A 180 14.00 -9.18 -8.61
N ARG A 181 14.41 -8.07 -9.20
CA ARG A 181 14.27 -6.74 -8.61
C ARG A 181 12.87 -6.15 -8.71
N THR A 182 12.24 -6.32 -9.84
CA THR A 182 11.06 -5.54 -10.24
C THR A 182 9.86 -6.39 -10.57
N THR A 183 10.06 -7.55 -11.16
CA THR A 183 8.97 -8.38 -11.67
C THR A 183 8.06 -8.86 -10.54
N THR A 184 8.62 -9.37 -9.45
CA THR A 184 7.83 -9.84 -8.30
C THR A 184 6.98 -8.73 -7.69
N SER A 185 7.59 -7.55 -7.45
CA SER A 185 6.88 -6.42 -6.87
C SER A 185 5.80 -5.88 -7.80
N ASN A 186 6.10 -5.77 -9.10
CA ASN A 186 5.15 -5.27 -10.09
C ASN A 186 3.99 -6.26 -10.30
N THR A 187 4.26 -7.56 -10.34
CA THR A 187 3.22 -8.59 -10.46
C THR A 187 2.26 -8.54 -9.27
N LEU A 188 2.79 -8.47 -8.05
CA LEU A 188 1.95 -8.34 -6.85
C LEU A 188 1.11 -7.06 -6.87
N MET A 189 1.67 -5.95 -7.34
CA MET A 189 0.94 -4.69 -7.46
C MET A 189 -0.19 -4.75 -8.46
N ILE A 190 0.02 -5.38 -9.62
CA ILE A 190 -1.03 -5.60 -10.61
C ILE A 190 -2.14 -6.47 -10.03
N LEU A 191 -1.78 -7.57 -9.35
CA LEU A 191 -2.76 -8.43 -8.67
C LEU A 191 -3.56 -7.65 -7.63
N PHE A 192 -2.90 -6.84 -6.80
CA PHE A 192 -3.60 -6.02 -5.82
C PHE A 192 -4.49 -4.98 -6.47
N MET A 193 -4.04 -4.31 -7.53
CA MET A 193 -4.83 -3.32 -8.25
C MET A 193 -6.10 -3.94 -8.83
N VAL A 194 -6.00 -5.11 -9.45
CA VAL A 194 -7.12 -5.78 -10.10
C VAL A 194 -8.10 -6.36 -9.08
N PHE A 195 -7.60 -7.11 -8.07
CA PHE A 195 -8.47 -7.88 -7.19
C PHE A 195 -8.91 -7.14 -5.91
N SER A 196 -8.29 -6.02 -5.53
CA SER A 196 -8.68 -5.31 -4.29
C SER A 196 -9.93 -4.45 -4.41
N GLY A 197 -10.53 -4.33 -5.60
CA GLY A 197 -11.66 -3.41 -5.77
C GLY A 197 -11.25 -1.94 -5.95
N ILE A 198 -9.98 -1.67 -6.28
CA ILE A 198 -9.47 -0.31 -6.53
C ILE A 198 -10.06 0.25 -7.81
N VAL A 199 -10.00 -0.52 -8.90
CA VAL A 199 -10.43 -0.10 -10.24
C VAL A 199 -11.89 -0.46 -10.51
N CYS A 200 -12.31 -1.64 -10.07
CA CYS A 200 -13.67 -2.17 -10.30
C CYS A 200 -14.25 -2.64 -8.96
N PRO A 201 -15.53 -2.36 -8.68
CA PRO A 201 -16.19 -2.88 -7.48
C PRO A 201 -16.11 -4.41 -7.43
N VAL A 202 -15.78 -4.96 -6.26
CA VAL A 202 -15.62 -6.42 -6.07
C VAL A 202 -16.92 -7.16 -6.38
N GLU A 203 -18.06 -6.54 -6.14
CA GLU A 203 -19.40 -7.06 -6.35
C GLU A 203 -19.71 -7.35 -7.84
N LEU A 204 -19.05 -6.62 -8.75
CA LEU A 204 -19.19 -6.80 -10.20
C LEU A 204 -18.19 -7.81 -10.78
N MET A 205 -17.28 -8.34 -9.96
CA MET A 205 -16.32 -9.33 -10.42
C MET A 205 -16.91 -10.74 -10.50
N PRO A 206 -16.35 -11.63 -11.33
CA PRO A 206 -16.71 -13.05 -11.34
C PRO A 206 -16.50 -13.70 -9.96
N SER A 207 -17.26 -14.73 -9.62
CA SER A 207 -17.25 -15.38 -8.30
C SER A 207 -15.85 -15.81 -7.84
N TRP A 208 -15.03 -16.34 -8.75
CA TRP A 208 -13.66 -16.73 -8.43
C TRP A 208 -12.77 -15.54 -8.05
N ALA A 209 -12.95 -14.39 -8.68
CA ALA A 209 -12.21 -13.17 -8.39
C ALA A 209 -12.64 -12.57 -7.03
N GLN A 210 -13.93 -12.66 -6.71
CA GLN A 210 -14.44 -12.25 -5.38
C GLN A 210 -13.83 -13.07 -4.25
N ILE A 211 -13.58 -14.38 -4.45
CA ILE A 211 -12.92 -15.22 -3.45
C ILE A 211 -11.49 -14.72 -3.20
N ILE A 212 -10.75 -14.40 -4.26
CA ILE A 212 -9.39 -13.83 -4.15
C ILE A 212 -9.45 -12.47 -3.44
N SER A 213 -10.38 -11.60 -3.81
CA SER A 213 -10.58 -10.29 -3.18
C SER A 213 -10.79 -10.39 -1.67
N LYS A 214 -11.60 -11.34 -1.21
CA LYS A 214 -11.85 -11.57 0.23
C LYS A 214 -10.60 -12.02 1.00
N ALA A 215 -9.63 -12.63 0.33
CA ALA A 215 -8.36 -13.03 0.93
C ALA A 215 -7.33 -11.88 0.98
N LEU A 216 -7.60 -10.74 0.33
CA LEU A 216 -6.71 -9.60 0.29
C LEU A 216 -7.07 -8.55 1.34
N PRO A 217 -6.12 -8.15 2.23
CA PRO A 217 -6.39 -7.12 3.23
C PRO A 217 -6.71 -5.76 2.61
N LEU A 218 -6.19 -5.49 1.43
CA LEU A 218 -6.42 -4.24 0.69
C LEU A 218 -7.88 -4.02 0.32
N THR A 219 -8.63 -5.08 0.06
CA THR A 219 -10.08 -5.01 -0.21
C THR A 219 -10.83 -4.39 0.94
N TYR A 220 -10.50 -4.77 2.16
CA TYR A 220 -11.10 -4.21 3.38
C TYR A 220 -10.59 -2.78 3.63
N GLY A 221 -9.31 -2.53 3.37
CA GLY A 221 -8.70 -1.21 3.50
C GLY A 221 -9.36 -0.16 2.61
N ILE A 222 -9.58 -0.47 1.31
CA ILE A 222 -10.23 0.47 0.39
C ILE A 222 -11.71 0.67 0.70
N ARG A 223 -12.42 -0.37 1.18
CA ARG A 223 -13.81 -0.24 1.62
C ARG A 223 -13.93 0.69 2.82
N LEU A 224 -13.08 0.53 3.83
CA LEU A 224 -13.01 1.43 4.99
C LEU A 224 -12.66 2.87 4.57
N MET A 225 -11.73 3.03 3.64
CA MET A 225 -11.37 4.33 3.10
C MET A 225 -12.55 5.02 2.41
N ARG A 226 -13.28 4.28 1.56
CA ARG A 226 -14.49 4.79 0.91
C ARG A 226 -15.57 5.16 1.94
N ALA A 227 -15.78 4.31 2.95
CA ALA A 227 -16.73 4.58 4.02
C ALA A 227 -16.37 5.83 4.84
N SER A 228 -15.07 6.17 4.96
CA SER A 228 -14.63 7.38 5.66
C SER A 228 -14.95 8.68 4.91
N LEU A 229 -15.08 8.61 3.58
CA LEU A 229 -15.21 9.77 2.69
C LEU A 229 -16.58 9.92 2.07
N VAL A 230 -17.31 8.83 1.87
CA VAL A 230 -18.60 8.83 1.14
C VAL A 230 -19.75 8.25 1.97
N ARG A 231 -19.47 7.51 3.03
CA ARG A 231 -20.46 6.91 3.96
C ARG A 231 -21.65 6.23 3.26
N PRO A 232 -21.43 5.07 2.62
CA PRO A 232 -22.50 4.35 1.96
C PRO A 232 -23.55 3.86 2.99
N GLU A 233 -24.83 3.93 2.64
CA GLU A 233 -25.92 3.43 3.48
C GLU A 233 -25.83 1.91 3.66
N GLY A 234 -26.09 1.43 4.88
CA GLY A 234 -26.06 -0.02 5.20
C GLY A 234 -24.64 -0.64 5.29
N TYR A 235 -23.60 0.17 5.31
CA TYR A 235 -22.21 -0.32 5.35
C TYR A 235 -21.85 -0.96 6.69
N ASN A 236 -21.36 -2.21 6.64
CA ASN A 236 -20.94 -2.96 7.83
C ASN A 236 -19.46 -2.68 8.17
N LEU A 237 -19.24 -1.57 8.86
CA LEU A 237 -17.92 -1.11 9.29
C LEU A 237 -17.15 -2.17 10.09
N LEU A 238 -17.85 -2.86 10.99
CA LEU A 238 -17.24 -3.81 11.91
C LEU A 238 -16.67 -5.03 11.17
N HIS A 239 -17.37 -5.52 10.16
CA HIS A 239 -16.93 -6.63 9.34
C HIS A 239 -15.60 -6.31 8.63
N ASP A 240 -15.49 -5.13 8.03
CA ASP A 240 -14.29 -4.76 7.28
C ASP A 240 -13.11 -4.40 8.20
N LEU A 241 -13.37 -3.81 9.37
CA LEU A 241 -12.34 -3.60 10.39
C LEU A 241 -11.77 -4.93 10.88
N VAL A 242 -12.62 -5.88 11.26
CA VAL A 242 -12.21 -7.21 11.73
C VAL A 242 -11.47 -7.95 10.61
N GLY A 243 -11.97 -7.90 9.38
CA GLY A 243 -11.33 -8.50 8.21
C GLY A 243 -9.92 -7.95 7.98
N LEU A 244 -9.76 -6.62 8.02
CA LEU A 244 -8.45 -5.98 7.84
C LEU A 244 -7.46 -6.32 8.96
N ILE A 245 -7.91 -6.32 10.22
CA ILE A 245 -7.05 -6.65 11.37
C ILE A 245 -6.63 -8.12 11.31
N THR A 246 -7.56 -9.04 11.10
CA THR A 246 -7.26 -10.48 11.07
C THR A 246 -6.32 -10.83 9.93
N LEU A 247 -6.60 -10.37 8.72
CA LEU A 247 -5.69 -10.58 7.59
C LEU A 247 -4.35 -9.87 7.79
N GLY A 248 -4.34 -8.67 8.35
CA GLY A 248 -3.10 -7.96 8.68
C GLY A 248 -2.21 -8.79 9.62
N ILE A 249 -2.77 -9.34 10.70
CA ILE A 249 -2.04 -10.22 11.63
C ILE A 249 -1.52 -11.47 10.92
N VAL A 250 -2.34 -12.11 10.08
CA VAL A 250 -1.95 -13.30 9.31
C VAL A 250 -0.78 -12.98 8.37
N PHE A 251 -0.88 -11.92 7.58
CA PHE A 251 0.18 -11.54 6.63
C PHE A 251 1.47 -11.13 7.34
N VAL A 252 1.41 -10.39 8.45
CA VAL A 252 2.58 -10.05 9.26
C VAL A 252 3.21 -11.31 9.87
N GLY A 253 2.39 -12.25 10.35
CA GLY A 253 2.85 -13.54 10.86
C GLY A 253 3.60 -14.34 9.78
N ILE A 254 2.97 -14.56 8.63
CA ILE A 254 3.57 -15.27 7.49
C ILE A 254 4.83 -14.54 7.01
N GLY A 255 4.79 -13.21 6.85
CA GLY A 255 5.92 -12.41 6.42
C GLY A 255 7.12 -12.51 7.35
N THR A 256 6.90 -12.46 8.67
CA THR A 256 7.97 -12.60 9.67
C THR A 256 8.58 -13.99 9.67
N ILE A 257 7.77 -15.04 9.53
CA ILE A 257 8.23 -16.44 9.45
C ILE A 257 9.05 -16.62 8.18
N THR A 258 8.53 -16.21 7.03
CA THR A 258 9.19 -16.35 5.72
C THR A 258 10.55 -15.63 5.72
N LEU A 259 10.59 -14.40 6.23
CA LEU A 259 11.84 -13.64 6.34
C LEU A 259 12.87 -14.36 7.21
N LYS A 260 12.49 -14.82 8.41
CA LYS A 260 13.40 -15.56 9.32
C LYS A 260 13.92 -16.85 8.70
N LEU A 261 13.08 -17.59 7.98
CA LEU A 261 13.48 -18.84 7.31
C LEU A 261 14.51 -18.57 6.22
N ILE A 262 14.29 -17.57 5.38
CA ILE A 262 15.21 -17.21 4.31
C ILE A 262 16.53 -16.69 4.88
N GLU A 263 16.50 -15.82 5.88
CA GLU A 263 17.69 -15.34 6.56
C GLU A 263 18.54 -16.52 7.16
N ARG A 264 17.85 -17.48 7.79
CA ARG A 264 18.52 -18.67 8.34
C ARG A 264 19.20 -19.50 7.25
N ASN A 265 18.53 -19.66 6.12
CA ASN A 265 19.08 -20.41 4.98
C ASN A 265 20.26 -19.69 4.33
N LEU A 266 20.19 -18.37 4.17
CA LEU A 266 21.29 -17.57 3.63
C LEU A 266 22.52 -17.62 4.53
N LYS A 267 22.35 -17.52 5.85
CA LYS A 267 23.45 -17.66 6.82
C LYS A 267 24.10 -19.04 6.76
N LYS A 268 23.32 -20.12 6.63
CA LYS A 268 23.86 -21.48 6.53
C LYS A 268 24.68 -21.72 5.26
N LYS A 269 24.30 -21.11 4.16
CA LYS A 269 24.95 -21.31 2.86
C LYS A 269 26.18 -20.41 2.66
N ALA A 270 26.57 -19.58 3.65
CA ALA A 270 27.63 -18.56 3.54
C ALA A 270 27.54 -17.69 2.25
N LEU A 271 26.33 -17.54 1.72
CA LEU A 271 26.06 -16.95 0.39
C LEU A 271 26.26 -15.43 0.35
N PHE A 272 26.66 -14.81 1.47
CA PHE A 272 26.92 -13.36 1.49
C PHE A 272 28.25 -12.98 0.86
N SER A 273 29.19 -13.92 0.73
CA SER A 273 30.53 -13.67 0.15
C SER A 273 30.63 -13.93 -1.36
N VAL A 274 29.56 -14.38 -2.01
CA VAL A 274 29.58 -14.80 -3.43
C VAL A 274 28.94 -13.74 -4.36
N PHE A 275 28.76 -12.51 -3.85
CA PHE A 275 28.13 -11.46 -4.67
C PHE A 275 28.78 -10.11 -4.52
#